data_c063ddc0d671c6b8854b7642b98e15b9
#
_entry.id   c063ddc0d671c6b8854b7642b98e15b9
#
_cell.length_a   1.000
_cell.length_b   1.000
_cell.length_c   1.000
_cell.angle_alpha   90.00
_cell.angle_beta   90.00
_cell.angle_gamma   90.00
#
_symmetry.space_group_name_H-M   'P 1'
#
loop_
_entity.id
_entity.type
_entity.pdbx_description
1 polymer ?
#
loop_
_entity_poly.entity_id
_entity_poly.type
_entity_poly.pdbx_seq_one_letter_code
_entity_poly.pdbx_strand_id
1 'polypeptide(L)'
;MAPSPALTLELGASWKRWASQRTAAELADIAGRCQDLLAGFGQPHRHAGLGIRKLHGNLYEFRAARGLRVGFYLIKPRTIRLAMCGNHEDVANWLKANS
;
A
#
# COMPACT_ATOMS: atom_id res chain seq x y z
N MET A 1 3.74 -25.84 16.30
CA MET A 1 3.16 -24.49 16.52
C MET A 1 2.77 -23.88 15.18
N ALA A 2 1.52 -23.47 15.06
CA ALA A 2 1.07 -22.83 13.83
C ALA A 2 1.75 -21.46 13.70
N PRO A 3 2.25 -21.10 12.51
CA PRO A 3 2.78 -19.75 12.30
C PRO A 3 1.66 -18.72 12.44
N SER A 4 2.03 -17.51 12.80
CA SER A 4 1.06 -16.41 12.79
C SER A 4 0.50 -16.28 11.39
N PRO A 5 -0.82 -16.03 11.23
CA PRO A 5 -1.38 -15.84 9.90
C PRO A 5 -0.66 -14.68 9.19
N ALA A 6 -0.21 -14.92 7.99
CA ALA A 6 0.39 -13.88 7.17
C ALA A 6 -0.68 -12.90 6.72
N LEU A 7 -0.28 -11.66 6.49
CA LEU A 7 -1.17 -10.68 5.88
C LEU A 7 -1.48 -11.09 4.44
N THR A 8 -2.74 -10.96 4.05
CA THR A 8 -3.18 -11.24 2.69
C THR A 8 -3.20 -9.94 1.90
N LEU A 9 -2.70 -9.96 0.67
CA LEU A 9 -2.69 -8.80 -0.20
C LEU A 9 -3.79 -8.93 -1.23
N GLU A 10 -4.65 -7.91 -1.33
CA GLU A 10 -5.66 -7.79 -2.37
C GLU A 10 -5.34 -6.58 -3.24
N LEU A 11 -5.75 -6.62 -4.51
CA LEU A 11 -5.55 -5.52 -5.45
C LEU A 11 -6.90 -4.89 -5.79
N GLY A 12 -7.07 -3.63 -5.45
CA GLY A 12 -8.27 -2.88 -5.80
C GLY A 12 -8.34 -2.54 -7.29
N ALA A 13 -9.53 -2.17 -7.77
CA ALA A 13 -9.74 -1.86 -9.17
C ALA A 13 -8.88 -0.69 -9.67
N SER A 14 -8.81 0.38 -8.87
CA SER A 14 -7.99 1.55 -9.22
C SER A 14 -6.51 1.20 -9.28
N TRP A 15 -6.05 0.36 -8.37
CA TRP A 15 -4.68 -0.14 -8.37
C TRP A 15 -4.39 -0.92 -9.64
N LYS A 16 -5.28 -1.85 -10.01
CA LYS A 16 -5.10 -2.68 -11.22
C LYS A 16 -5.04 -1.83 -12.47
N ARG A 17 -5.87 -0.79 -12.55
CA ARG A 17 -5.89 0.12 -13.68
C ARG A 17 -4.57 0.88 -13.79
N TRP A 18 -4.08 1.39 -12.68
CA TRP A 18 -2.80 2.07 -12.64
C TRP A 18 -1.66 1.13 -13.05
N ALA A 19 -1.64 -0.08 -12.48
CA ALA A 19 -0.59 -1.06 -12.73
C ALA A 19 -0.52 -1.49 -14.19
N SER A 20 -1.66 -1.55 -14.88
CA SER A 20 -1.71 -1.97 -16.29
C SER A 20 -0.94 -1.02 -17.22
N GLN A 21 -0.64 0.19 -16.75
CA GLN A 21 0.08 1.20 -17.52
C GLN A 21 1.55 1.31 -17.13
N ARG A 22 2.04 0.42 -16.28
CA ARG A 22 3.42 0.46 -15.78
C ARG A 22 4.28 -0.58 -16.48
N THR A 23 5.60 -0.31 -16.53
CA THR A 23 6.54 -1.29 -17.06
C THR A 23 6.73 -2.45 -16.08
N ALA A 24 7.26 -3.57 -16.57
CA ALA A 24 7.56 -4.71 -15.69
C ALA A 24 8.59 -4.33 -14.62
N ALA A 25 9.56 -3.49 -14.95
CA ALA A 25 10.57 -3.05 -13.99
C ALA A 25 9.94 -2.21 -12.86
N GLU A 26 9.04 -1.28 -13.22
CA GLU A 26 8.33 -0.46 -12.23
C GLU A 26 7.48 -1.34 -11.30
N LEU A 27 6.77 -2.31 -11.86
CA LEU A 27 5.93 -3.20 -11.08
C LEU A 27 6.77 -4.10 -10.15
N ALA A 28 7.95 -4.54 -10.60
CA ALA A 28 8.83 -5.33 -9.76
C ALA A 28 9.33 -4.54 -8.54
N ASP A 29 9.70 -3.27 -8.73
CA ASP A 29 10.13 -2.40 -7.64
C ASP A 29 9.00 -2.20 -6.63
N ILE A 30 7.79 -1.95 -7.12
CA ILE A 30 6.63 -1.73 -6.25
C ILE A 30 6.25 -3.01 -5.54
N ALA A 31 6.33 -4.15 -6.22
CA ALA A 31 6.05 -5.45 -5.61
C ALA A 31 7.03 -5.72 -4.44
N GLY A 32 8.30 -5.38 -4.62
CA GLY A 32 9.29 -5.48 -3.55
C GLY A 32 8.94 -4.64 -2.34
N ARG A 33 8.49 -3.41 -2.57
CA ARG A 33 8.05 -2.53 -1.46
C ARG A 33 6.78 -3.05 -0.80
N CYS A 34 5.87 -3.64 -1.55
CA CYS A 34 4.67 -4.26 -0.98
C CYS A 34 5.03 -5.47 -0.11
N GLN A 35 6.04 -6.25 -0.51
CA GLN A 35 6.56 -7.33 0.34
C GLN A 35 7.11 -6.77 1.65
N ASP A 36 7.85 -5.66 1.58
CA ASP A 36 8.37 -5.01 2.78
C ASP A 36 7.23 -4.53 3.68
N LEU A 37 6.14 -4.01 3.09
CA LEU A 37 4.96 -3.61 3.84
C LEU A 37 4.34 -4.79 4.57
N LEU A 38 4.15 -5.91 3.88
CA LEU A 38 3.57 -7.11 4.48
C LEU A 38 4.42 -7.64 5.62
N ALA A 39 5.75 -7.60 5.46
CA ALA A 39 6.67 -8.07 6.49
C ALA A 39 6.76 -7.13 7.68
N GLY A 40 6.64 -5.82 7.44
CA GLY A 40 6.90 -4.80 8.47
C GLY A 40 5.66 -4.20 9.13
N PHE A 41 4.48 -4.41 8.57
CA PHE A 41 3.27 -3.81 9.12
C PHE A 41 3.00 -4.37 10.53
N GLY A 42 2.77 -3.45 11.47
CA GLY A 42 2.61 -3.82 12.87
C GLY A 42 3.90 -3.75 13.69
N GLN A 43 5.04 -3.48 13.04
CA GLN A 43 6.32 -3.33 13.70
C GLN A 43 6.76 -1.86 13.63
N PRO A 44 6.61 -1.09 14.72
CA PRO A 44 6.79 0.37 14.68
C PRO A 44 8.11 0.84 14.09
N HIS A 45 9.19 0.13 14.37
CA HIS A 45 10.51 0.53 13.87
C HIS A 45 10.64 0.37 12.34
N ARG A 46 9.82 -0.46 11.72
CA ARG A 46 9.80 -0.64 10.27
C ARG A 46 8.88 0.35 9.59
N HIS A 47 7.85 0.81 10.29
CA HIS A 47 6.90 1.78 9.74
C HIS A 47 7.58 3.08 9.31
N ALA A 48 8.55 3.54 10.07
CA ALA A 48 9.28 4.78 9.75
C ALA A 48 9.99 4.67 8.40
N GLY A 49 10.67 3.55 8.14
CA GLY A 49 11.39 3.32 6.89
C GLY A 49 10.45 3.18 5.69
N LEU A 50 9.27 2.64 5.91
CA LEU A 50 8.25 2.49 4.86
C LEU A 50 7.42 3.75 4.66
N GLY A 51 7.49 4.71 5.60
CA GLY A 51 6.69 5.92 5.54
C GLY A 51 5.21 5.65 5.70
N ILE A 52 4.84 4.65 6.49
CA ILE A 52 3.44 4.31 6.72
C ILE A 52 2.76 5.40 7.52
N ARG A 53 1.64 5.88 7.03
CA ARG A 53 0.86 6.93 7.66
C ARG A 53 -0.63 6.66 7.50
N LYS A 54 -1.38 6.83 8.60
CA LYS A 54 -2.83 6.73 8.56
C LYS A 54 -3.40 8.01 7.94
N LEU A 55 -4.31 7.84 6.97
CA LEU A 55 -4.96 8.97 6.31
C LEU A 55 -6.37 9.20 6.88
N HIS A 56 -7.17 8.14 6.97
CA HIS A 56 -8.56 8.24 7.42
C HIS A 56 -9.11 6.84 7.69
N GLY A 57 -9.73 6.64 8.86
CA GLY A 57 -10.33 5.34 9.18
C GLY A 57 -9.32 4.20 9.07
N ASN A 58 -9.58 3.25 8.18
CA ASN A 58 -8.67 2.14 7.91
C ASN A 58 -7.83 2.35 6.65
N LEU A 59 -7.80 3.56 6.13
CA LEU A 59 -7.03 3.93 4.96
C LEU A 59 -5.67 4.47 5.39
N TYR A 60 -4.62 3.92 4.81
CA TYR A 60 -3.23 4.28 5.07
C TYR A 60 -2.51 4.54 3.77
N GLU A 61 -1.34 5.16 3.86
CA GLU A 61 -0.41 5.23 2.73
C GLU A 61 0.97 4.79 3.16
N PHE A 62 1.78 4.35 2.19
CA PHE A 62 3.20 4.13 2.43
C PHE A 62 4.00 4.57 1.21
N ARG A 63 5.30 4.75 1.43
CA ARG A 63 6.20 5.20 0.37
C ARG A 63 6.72 3.99 -0.40
N ALA A 64 6.27 3.85 -1.65
CA ALA A 64 6.64 2.70 -2.48
C ALA A 64 7.94 2.95 -3.26
N ALA A 65 8.17 4.20 -3.67
CA ALA A 65 9.37 4.60 -4.41
C ALA A 65 9.53 6.10 -4.25
N ARG A 66 10.59 6.66 -4.83
CA ARG A 66 10.82 8.10 -4.79
C ARG A 66 9.66 8.83 -5.45
N GLY A 67 8.97 9.67 -4.68
CA GLY A 67 7.82 10.42 -5.17
C GLY A 67 6.57 9.59 -5.41
N LEU A 68 6.59 8.30 -5.09
CA LEU A 68 5.48 7.41 -5.34
C LEU A 68 4.91 6.89 -4.02
N ARG A 69 3.61 7.04 -3.83
CA ARG A 69 2.89 6.59 -2.65
C ARG A 69 1.81 5.60 -3.02
N VAL A 70 1.56 4.64 -2.14
CA VAL A 70 0.51 3.65 -2.32
C VAL A 70 -0.50 3.84 -1.19
N GLY A 71 -1.76 4.04 -1.55
CA GLY A 71 -2.86 4.04 -0.60
C GLY A 71 -3.39 2.62 -0.44
N PHE A 72 -3.63 2.22 0.79
CA PHE A 72 -4.16 0.88 1.05
C PHE A 72 -5.13 0.89 2.21
N TYR A 73 -6.08 -0.04 2.17
CA TYR A 73 -7.00 -0.28 3.28
C TYR A 73 -6.53 -1.45 4.10
N LEU A 74 -6.60 -1.29 5.42
CA LEU A 74 -6.40 -2.40 6.33
C LEU A 74 -7.77 -3.01 6.61
N ILE A 75 -8.01 -4.21 6.08
CA ILE A 75 -9.27 -4.92 6.22
C ILE A 75 -9.04 -6.08 7.20
N LYS A 76 -9.78 -6.04 8.29
CA LYS A 76 -9.64 -7.07 9.31
C LYS A 76 -10.16 -8.42 8.81
N PRO A 77 -9.56 -9.53 9.27
CA PRO A 77 -8.55 -9.56 10.31
C PRO A 77 -7.11 -9.34 9.82
N ARG A 78 -6.78 -9.67 8.57
CA ARG A 78 -5.38 -9.62 8.12
C ARG A 78 -5.26 -9.38 6.62
N THR A 79 -6.04 -8.49 6.08
CA THR A 79 -6.02 -8.19 4.66
C THR A 79 -5.59 -6.75 4.43
N ILE A 80 -4.65 -6.54 3.50
CA ILE A 80 -4.28 -5.23 3.00
C ILE A 80 -4.75 -5.17 1.56
N ARG A 81 -5.63 -4.21 1.25
CA ARG A 81 -6.10 -3.99 -0.11
C ARG A 81 -5.43 -2.75 -0.67
N LEU A 82 -4.66 -2.92 -1.73
CA LEU A 82 -4.04 -1.79 -2.42
C LEU A 82 -5.12 -1.04 -3.18
N ALA A 83 -5.29 0.23 -2.84
CA ALA A 83 -6.39 1.04 -3.36
C ALA A 83 -5.98 1.88 -4.55
N MET A 84 -4.83 2.54 -4.46
CA MET A 84 -4.36 3.37 -5.55
C MET A 84 -2.87 3.64 -5.38
N CYS A 85 -2.25 4.12 -6.46
CA CYS A 85 -0.85 4.49 -6.46
C CYS A 85 -0.66 5.76 -7.28
N GLY A 86 0.24 6.62 -6.84
CA GLY A 86 0.51 7.87 -7.51
C GLY A 86 1.42 8.75 -6.66
N ASN A 87 1.61 10.00 -7.07
CA ASN A 87 2.36 10.95 -6.27
C ASN A 87 1.51 11.43 -5.08
N HIS A 88 2.10 12.27 -4.24
CA HIS A 88 1.39 12.80 -3.07
C HIS A 88 0.06 13.47 -3.45
N GLU A 89 0.06 14.25 -4.52
CA GLU A 89 -1.14 14.95 -4.98
C GLU A 89 -2.19 13.99 -5.50
N ASP A 90 -1.79 12.94 -6.22
CA ASP A 90 -2.71 11.91 -6.71
C ASP A 90 -3.43 11.22 -5.56
N VAL A 91 -2.69 10.87 -4.50
CA VAL A 91 -3.27 10.24 -3.31
C VAL A 91 -4.22 11.19 -2.61
N ALA A 92 -3.85 12.46 -2.46
CA ALA A 92 -4.69 13.47 -1.82
C ALA A 92 -6.00 13.68 -2.58
N ASN A 93 -5.93 13.74 -3.92
CA ASN A 93 -7.12 13.91 -4.76
C ASN A 93 -8.02 12.68 -4.69
N TRP A 94 -7.43 11.49 -4.71
CA TRP A 94 -8.19 10.26 -4.58
C TRP A 94 -8.88 10.18 -3.21
N LEU A 95 -8.19 10.59 -2.15
CA LEU A 95 -8.77 10.61 -0.81
C LEU A 95 -9.99 11.52 -0.73
N LYS A 96 -9.92 12.72 -1.33
CA LYS A 96 -11.05 13.64 -1.37
C LYS A 96 -12.25 13.03 -2.08
N ALA A 97 -12.03 12.31 -3.17
CA ALA A 97 -13.10 11.70 -3.95
C ALA A 97 -13.72 10.49 -3.25
N ASN A 98 -13.01 9.86 -2.31
CA ASN A 98 -13.41 8.60 -1.69
C ASN A 98 -13.61 8.69 -0.17
N SER A 99 -13.56 9.87 0.39
CA SER A 99 -13.77 10.05 1.84
C SER A 99 -15.17 10.56 2.15
#